data_05ceee20b3dfb50b3734f5c2279113c9
#
_entry.id   05ceee20b3dfb50b3734f5c2279113c9
#
_cell.length_a   1.000
_cell.length_b   1.000
_cell.length_c   1.000
_cell.angle_alpha   90.00
_cell.angle_beta   90.00
_cell.angle_gamma   90.00
#
_symmetry.space_group_name_H-M   'P 1'
#
loop_
_entity.id
_entity.type
_entity.pdbx_description
1 polymer ?
#
loop_
_entity_poly.entity_id
_entity_poly.type
_entity_poly.pdbx_seq_one_letter_code
_entity_poly.pdbx_strand_id
1 'polypeptide(L)'
;MAGIKRYRLEHPEWLQVKKDGNFSYGYDQEWYEDTWKRLAGCGPTTATQVISYVLFRDGHLPLATVADGDQALARMNQVWEYVRPRYGGGLYKSTWWEQGVNQYMEEHKLSYTVQRLPIFPLKGSPYTVEEVTAFIQRGLEQNCPVAFLNRHRGQEEGLSTWHWVPIVSMQVNNDDTRCVVYDEGMERTFSLRRWLRDNLLGGAFLYIQSQCEE
;
A
#
# COMPACT_ATOMS: atom_id res chain seq x y z
N MET A 1 29.37 11.79 9.61
CA MET A 1 27.92 12.01 9.50
C MET A 1 27.37 10.95 8.56
N ALA A 2 26.53 10.03 9.01
CA ALA A 2 25.88 9.09 8.11
C ALA A 2 24.87 9.88 7.25
N GLY A 3 24.98 9.71 5.94
CA GLY A 3 24.13 10.44 5.00
C GLY A 3 22.68 9.97 5.05
N ILE A 4 21.74 10.81 4.62
CA ILE A 4 20.33 10.44 4.41
C ILE A 4 20.26 9.47 3.24
N LYS A 5 19.74 8.27 3.46
CA LYS A 5 19.42 7.30 2.41
C LYS A 5 17.95 7.49 2.00
N ARG A 6 17.70 7.45 0.68
CA ARG A 6 16.35 7.61 0.12
C ARG A 6 16.03 6.42 -0.77
N TYR A 7 14.84 5.86 -0.54
CA TYR A 7 14.26 4.78 -1.32
C TYR A 7 12.91 5.26 -1.84
N ARG A 8 12.64 5.14 -3.12
CA ARG A 8 11.40 5.60 -3.72
C ARG A 8 11.07 4.78 -4.96
N LEU A 9 9.82 4.76 -5.32
CA LEU A 9 9.40 4.29 -6.64
C LEU A 9 10.09 5.10 -7.74
N GLU A 10 10.39 4.47 -8.87
CA GLU A 10 10.97 5.15 -10.03
C GLU A 10 9.94 6.11 -10.66
N HIS A 11 8.67 5.70 -10.68
CA HIS A 11 7.56 6.41 -11.29
C HIS A 11 6.38 6.61 -10.32
N PRO A 12 6.54 7.36 -9.20
CA PRO A 12 5.45 7.59 -8.26
C PRO A 12 4.28 8.32 -8.91
N GLU A 13 4.51 9.06 -10.01
CA GLU A 13 3.48 9.72 -10.82
C GLU A 13 2.49 8.74 -11.48
N TRP A 14 2.83 7.46 -11.63
CA TRP A 14 1.88 6.45 -12.12
C TRP A 14 0.72 6.16 -11.15
N LEU A 15 0.86 6.59 -9.91
CA LEU A 15 -0.23 6.57 -8.92
C LEU A 15 -0.94 7.92 -8.80
N GLN A 16 -0.55 8.92 -9.61
CA GLN A 16 -1.20 10.23 -9.64
C GLN A 16 -2.20 10.26 -10.79
N VAL A 17 -3.46 10.51 -10.47
CA VAL A 17 -4.54 10.42 -11.44
C VAL A 17 -5.40 11.69 -11.46
N LYS A 18 -6.15 11.86 -12.55
CA LYS A 18 -7.20 12.89 -12.65
C LYS A 18 -8.55 12.20 -12.67
N LYS A 19 -9.43 12.58 -11.75
CA LYS A 19 -10.81 12.11 -11.66
C LYS A 19 -11.74 13.31 -11.55
N ASP A 20 -12.73 13.42 -12.44
CA ASP A 20 -13.71 14.52 -12.47
C ASP A 20 -13.05 15.91 -12.45
N GLY A 21 -11.93 16.06 -13.18
CA GLY A 21 -11.15 17.31 -13.26
C GLY A 21 -10.23 17.58 -12.08
N ASN A 22 -10.29 16.78 -11.01
CA ASN A 22 -9.45 16.93 -9.83
C ASN A 22 -8.22 16.02 -9.91
N PHE A 23 -7.08 16.57 -9.44
CA PHE A 23 -5.84 15.82 -9.28
C PHE A 23 -5.85 15.08 -7.94
N SER A 24 -5.37 13.83 -7.95
CA SER A 24 -5.30 12.97 -6.76
C SER A 24 -3.93 12.29 -6.65
N TYR A 25 -3.34 12.32 -5.46
CA TYR A 25 -2.24 11.47 -5.08
C TYR A 25 -2.78 10.11 -4.63
N GLY A 26 -2.65 9.12 -5.48
CA GLY A 26 -3.25 7.80 -5.28
C GLY A 26 -4.71 7.73 -5.70
N TYR A 27 -5.28 6.53 -5.56
CA TYR A 27 -6.68 6.27 -5.79
C TYR A 27 -7.45 6.51 -4.48
N ASP A 28 -8.72 6.93 -4.61
CA ASP A 28 -9.53 7.26 -3.45
C ASP A 28 -10.75 6.32 -3.35
N GLN A 29 -10.98 5.75 -2.18
CA GLN A 29 -12.14 4.89 -1.91
C GLN A 29 -13.47 5.64 -2.04
N GLU A 30 -13.50 6.96 -1.91
CA GLU A 30 -14.69 7.78 -2.11
C GLU A 30 -15.20 7.77 -3.57
N TRP A 31 -14.39 7.30 -4.52
CA TRP A 31 -14.81 7.15 -5.92
C TRP A 31 -15.78 5.98 -6.15
N TYR A 32 -15.86 5.02 -5.23
CA TYR A 32 -16.85 3.93 -5.35
C TYR A 32 -18.28 4.50 -5.31
N GLU A 33 -19.15 4.01 -6.19
CA GLU A 33 -20.58 4.39 -6.20
C GLU A 33 -21.33 3.82 -5.01
N ASP A 34 -21.00 2.60 -4.60
CA ASP A 34 -21.61 1.89 -3.49
C ASP A 34 -21.14 2.42 -2.13
N THR A 35 -22.09 2.72 -1.22
CA THR A 35 -21.79 3.28 0.10
C THR A 35 -20.94 2.35 0.97
N TRP A 36 -21.18 1.03 0.90
CA TRP A 36 -20.37 0.08 1.66
C TRP A 36 -18.94 0.04 1.12
N LYS A 37 -18.77 0.10 -0.20
CA LYS A 37 -17.46 0.17 -0.82
C LYS A 37 -16.69 1.41 -0.40
N ARG A 38 -17.36 2.56 -0.29
CA ARG A 38 -16.72 3.79 0.27
C ARG A 38 -16.29 3.60 1.71
N LEU A 39 -17.12 3.03 2.56
CA LEU A 39 -16.83 2.86 4.00
C LEU A 39 -15.72 1.84 4.29
N ALA A 40 -15.58 0.81 3.46
CA ALA A 40 -14.68 -0.31 3.73
C ALA A 40 -13.57 -0.47 2.67
N GLY A 41 -13.46 0.45 1.73
CA GLY A 41 -12.70 0.32 0.49
C GLY A 41 -11.20 0.54 0.59
N CYS A 42 -10.66 0.99 1.71
CA CYS A 42 -9.23 1.31 1.82
C CYS A 42 -8.31 0.13 1.42
N GLY A 43 -8.64 -1.09 1.86
CA GLY A 43 -7.86 -2.29 1.54
C GLY A 43 -7.85 -2.63 0.05
N PRO A 44 -9.01 -2.80 -0.62
CA PRO A 44 -9.07 -3.02 -2.07
C PRO A 44 -8.50 -1.85 -2.86
N THR A 45 -8.70 -0.60 -2.46
CA THR A 45 -8.11 0.57 -3.13
C THR A 45 -6.59 0.52 -3.08
N THR A 46 -5.99 0.25 -1.91
CA THR A 46 -4.53 0.08 -1.78
C THR A 46 -4.04 -1.12 -2.59
N ALA A 47 -4.76 -2.26 -2.60
CA ALA A 47 -4.41 -3.40 -3.42
C ALA A 47 -4.38 -3.02 -4.92
N THR A 48 -5.39 -2.27 -5.37
CA THR A 48 -5.46 -1.82 -6.76
C THR A 48 -4.29 -0.93 -7.13
N GLN A 49 -3.86 -0.03 -6.24
CA GLN A 49 -2.70 0.83 -6.48
C GLN A 49 -1.42 0.01 -6.63
N VAL A 50 -1.18 -0.95 -5.71
CA VAL A 50 0.02 -1.81 -5.76
C VAL A 50 0.01 -2.70 -7.00
N ILE A 51 -1.12 -3.35 -7.31
CA ILE A 51 -1.29 -4.18 -8.50
C ILE A 51 -1.09 -3.35 -9.77
N SER A 52 -1.79 -2.22 -9.91
CA SER A 52 -1.71 -1.38 -11.10
C SER A 52 -0.28 -0.90 -11.36
N TYR A 53 0.42 -0.47 -10.30
CA TYR A 53 1.81 -0.01 -10.43
C TYR A 53 2.72 -1.10 -10.98
N VAL A 54 2.65 -2.31 -10.42
CA VAL A 54 3.45 -3.46 -10.87
C VAL A 54 3.10 -3.84 -12.31
N LEU A 55 1.82 -3.83 -12.66
CA LEU A 55 1.37 -4.16 -14.02
C LEU A 55 1.77 -3.07 -15.04
N PHE A 56 1.82 -1.79 -14.65
CA PHE A 56 2.39 -0.72 -15.49
C PHE A 56 3.91 -0.90 -15.66
N ARG A 57 4.62 -1.18 -14.57
CA ARG A 57 6.07 -1.39 -14.56
C ARG A 57 6.47 -2.49 -15.54
N ASP A 58 5.74 -3.59 -15.53
CA ASP A 58 6.09 -4.80 -16.30
C ASP A 58 5.38 -4.86 -17.67
N GLY A 59 4.70 -3.77 -18.07
CA GLY A 59 4.09 -3.62 -19.40
C GLY A 59 2.80 -4.43 -19.62
N HIS A 60 2.18 -4.93 -18.55
CA HIS A 60 0.91 -5.64 -18.61
C HIS A 60 -0.30 -4.69 -18.75
N LEU A 61 -0.14 -3.42 -18.38
CA LEU A 61 -1.13 -2.37 -18.55
C LEU A 61 -0.60 -1.24 -19.45
N PRO A 62 -1.47 -0.65 -20.30
CA PRO A 62 -1.07 0.47 -21.16
C PRO A 62 -0.74 1.72 -20.34
N LEU A 63 0.45 2.28 -20.49
CA LEU A 63 0.87 3.52 -19.81
C LEU A 63 -0.04 4.71 -20.13
N ALA A 64 -0.73 4.71 -21.27
CA ALA A 64 -1.72 5.72 -21.62
C ALA A 64 -2.89 5.82 -20.63
N THR A 65 -3.13 4.79 -19.80
CA THR A 65 -4.21 4.74 -18.81
C THR A 65 -3.76 5.10 -17.39
N VAL A 66 -2.48 5.42 -17.18
CA VAL A 66 -1.90 5.71 -15.87
C VAL A 66 -2.61 6.87 -15.16
N ALA A 67 -2.81 7.98 -15.87
CA ALA A 67 -3.37 9.20 -15.27
C ALA A 67 -4.91 9.24 -15.29
N ASP A 68 -5.58 8.17 -15.74
CA ASP A 68 -7.02 8.12 -15.95
C ASP A 68 -7.74 7.57 -14.70
N GLY A 69 -8.48 8.45 -14.01
CA GLY A 69 -9.21 8.11 -12.78
C GLY A 69 -10.41 7.18 -13.02
N ASP A 70 -11.02 7.20 -14.22
CA ASP A 70 -12.14 6.29 -14.54
C ASP A 70 -11.59 4.87 -14.78
N GLN A 71 -10.46 4.75 -15.46
CA GLN A 71 -9.75 3.47 -15.57
C GLN A 71 -9.27 2.96 -14.21
N ALA A 72 -8.80 3.86 -13.34
CA ALA A 72 -8.43 3.51 -11.97
C ALA A 72 -9.64 2.94 -11.20
N LEU A 73 -10.81 3.61 -11.25
CA LEU A 73 -12.05 3.13 -10.61
C LEU A 73 -12.53 1.80 -11.19
N ALA A 74 -12.42 1.60 -12.51
CA ALA A 74 -12.74 0.32 -13.12
C ALA A 74 -11.87 -0.82 -12.55
N ARG A 75 -10.55 -0.59 -12.44
CA ARG A 75 -9.62 -1.54 -11.80
C ARG A 75 -9.93 -1.75 -10.31
N MET A 76 -10.29 -0.68 -9.57
CA MET A 76 -10.69 -0.78 -8.17
C MET A 76 -11.92 -1.70 -8.00
N ASN A 77 -12.92 -1.59 -8.88
CA ASN A 77 -14.08 -2.48 -8.87
C ASN A 77 -13.72 -3.93 -9.22
N GLN A 78 -12.78 -4.16 -10.12
CA GLN A 78 -12.28 -5.49 -10.45
C GLN A 78 -11.53 -6.12 -9.26
N VAL A 79 -10.57 -5.41 -8.67
CA VAL A 79 -9.78 -5.91 -7.54
C VAL A 79 -10.63 -6.12 -6.29
N TRP A 80 -11.72 -5.35 -6.12
CA TRP A 80 -12.68 -5.56 -5.04
C TRP A 80 -13.20 -7.00 -4.99
N GLU A 81 -13.38 -7.66 -6.12
CA GLU A 81 -13.91 -9.02 -6.19
C GLU A 81 -12.98 -10.07 -5.56
N TYR A 82 -11.72 -9.74 -5.39
CA TYR A 82 -10.68 -10.58 -4.79
C TYR A 82 -10.31 -10.13 -3.37
N VAL A 83 -10.14 -8.83 -3.16
CA VAL A 83 -9.72 -8.25 -1.89
C VAL A 83 -10.94 -7.67 -1.18
N ARG A 84 -11.83 -8.56 -0.72
CA ARG A 84 -13.13 -8.17 -0.14
C ARG A 84 -13.05 -7.88 1.35
N PRO A 85 -13.44 -6.67 1.78
CA PRO A 85 -13.71 -6.38 3.19
C PRO A 85 -14.88 -7.23 3.73
N ARG A 86 -14.87 -7.49 5.03
CA ARG A 86 -15.96 -8.19 5.68
C ARG A 86 -16.88 -7.23 6.42
N TYR A 87 -18.18 -7.53 6.42
CA TYR A 87 -19.18 -6.74 7.12
C TYR A 87 -18.81 -6.57 8.60
N GLY A 88 -18.95 -5.34 9.10
CA GLY A 88 -18.70 -4.99 10.50
C GLY A 88 -17.22 -4.81 10.89
N GLY A 89 -16.26 -5.05 9.99
CA GLY A 89 -14.84 -4.96 10.37
C GLY A 89 -13.88 -4.55 9.24
N GLY A 90 -14.37 -4.33 8.02
CA GLY A 90 -13.49 -4.01 6.89
C GLY A 90 -12.45 -5.10 6.57
N LEU A 91 -11.31 -4.72 6.04
CA LEU A 91 -10.19 -5.63 5.71
C LEU A 91 -9.11 -5.56 6.82
N TYR A 92 -9.41 -6.04 8.02
CA TYR A 92 -8.52 -5.90 9.17
C TYR A 92 -7.43 -6.98 9.28
N LYS A 93 -7.45 -8.03 8.46
CA LYS A 93 -6.41 -9.08 8.41
C LYS A 93 -5.55 -8.93 7.16
N SER A 94 -4.25 -8.79 7.35
CA SER A 94 -3.29 -8.75 6.24
C SER A 94 -3.26 -10.04 5.42
N THR A 95 -3.57 -11.19 6.02
CA THR A 95 -3.70 -12.47 5.31
C THR A 95 -4.82 -12.49 4.28
N TRP A 96 -5.92 -11.77 4.51
CA TRP A 96 -7.00 -11.69 3.52
C TRP A 96 -6.62 -10.82 2.32
N TRP A 97 -5.84 -9.75 2.56
CA TRP A 97 -5.27 -8.95 1.50
C TRP A 97 -4.29 -9.78 0.66
N GLU A 98 -3.36 -10.50 1.31
CA GLU A 98 -2.40 -11.41 0.68
C GLU A 98 -3.10 -12.47 -0.16
N GLN A 99 -4.09 -13.17 0.39
CA GLN A 99 -4.87 -14.20 -0.29
C GLN A 99 -5.60 -13.65 -1.51
N GLY A 100 -6.27 -12.50 -1.36
CA GLY A 100 -7.02 -11.89 -2.47
C GLY A 100 -6.12 -11.42 -3.60
N VAL A 101 -4.96 -10.82 -3.29
CA VAL A 101 -4.00 -10.39 -4.31
C VAL A 101 -3.36 -11.59 -5.00
N ASN A 102 -2.97 -12.64 -4.28
CA ASN A 102 -2.41 -13.85 -4.88
C ASN A 102 -3.44 -14.55 -5.78
N GLN A 103 -4.72 -14.62 -5.36
CA GLN A 103 -5.80 -15.15 -6.21
C GLN A 103 -5.98 -14.33 -7.48
N TYR A 104 -5.95 -12.98 -7.39
CA TYR A 104 -6.00 -12.10 -8.55
C TYR A 104 -4.86 -12.43 -9.52
N MET A 105 -3.62 -12.57 -9.02
CA MET A 105 -2.46 -12.86 -9.86
C MET A 105 -2.59 -14.23 -10.55
N GLU A 106 -3.01 -15.26 -9.83
CA GLU A 106 -3.20 -16.61 -10.35
C GLU A 106 -4.27 -16.64 -11.47
N GLU A 107 -5.45 -16.07 -11.21
CA GLU A 107 -6.55 -16.06 -12.19
C GLU A 107 -6.22 -15.26 -13.46
N HIS A 108 -5.37 -14.22 -13.34
CA HIS A 108 -4.88 -13.44 -14.48
C HIS A 108 -3.58 -14.01 -15.10
N LYS A 109 -3.11 -15.19 -14.63
CA LYS A 109 -1.89 -15.86 -15.13
C LYS A 109 -0.65 -14.97 -15.05
N LEU A 110 -0.52 -14.25 -13.94
CA LEU A 110 0.58 -13.34 -13.65
C LEU A 110 1.53 -13.99 -12.64
N SER A 111 2.82 -14.07 -12.98
CA SER A 111 3.85 -14.73 -12.17
C SER A 111 4.35 -13.84 -11.03
N TYR A 112 3.46 -13.54 -10.06
CA TYR A 112 3.77 -12.73 -8.89
C TYR A 112 3.32 -13.40 -7.60
N THR A 113 3.95 -13.01 -6.49
CA THR A 113 3.56 -13.43 -5.14
C THR A 113 3.63 -12.25 -4.18
N VAL A 114 2.83 -12.30 -3.13
CA VAL A 114 2.84 -11.29 -2.07
C VAL A 114 3.87 -11.67 -1.00
N GLN A 115 4.72 -10.71 -0.66
CA GLN A 115 5.58 -10.76 0.52
C GLN A 115 4.88 -10.03 1.66
N ARG A 116 4.82 -10.62 2.85
CA ARG A 116 4.09 -10.05 3.99
C ARG A 116 4.92 -10.05 5.27
N LEU A 117 4.94 -8.91 5.96
CA LEU A 117 5.52 -8.74 7.29
C LEU A 117 4.43 -8.28 8.28
N PRO A 118 3.90 -9.17 9.13
CA PRO A 118 2.93 -8.78 10.15
C PRO A 118 3.62 -8.08 11.32
N ILE A 119 3.03 -6.98 11.79
CA ILE A 119 3.46 -6.27 13.00
C ILE A 119 2.46 -6.57 14.11
N PHE A 120 2.94 -7.17 15.18
CA PHE A 120 2.15 -7.47 16.37
C PHE A 120 2.09 -6.27 17.31
N PRO A 121 1.09 -6.19 18.23
CA PRO A 121 1.03 -5.12 19.22
C PRO A 121 2.31 -5.03 20.06
N LEU A 122 2.61 -3.83 20.54
CA LEU A 122 3.81 -3.31 21.22
C LEU A 122 4.70 -4.30 22.00
N LYS A 123 4.13 -5.28 22.66
CA LYS A 123 4.87 -6.24 23.50
C LYS A 123 5.14 -7.58 22.81
N GLY A 124 4.73 -7.73 21.57
CA GLY A 124 4.78 -9.02 20.86
C GLY A 124 5.40 -8.99 19.48
N SER A 125 5.85 -7.83 18.98
CA SER A 125 6.52 -7.81 17.67
C SER A 125 7.94 -8.37 17.82
N PRO A 126 8.28 -9.45 17.09
CA PRO A 126 9.65 -9.98 17.09
C PRO A 126 10.60 -9.11 16.24
N TYR A 127 10.09 -8.09 15.54
CA TYR A 127 10.86 -7.33 14.58
C TYR A 127 11.37 -6.01 15.15
N THR A 128 12.62 -5.70 14.87
CA THR A 128 13.26 -4.42 15.12
C THR A 128 12.83 -3.37 14.10
N VAL A 129 13.08 -2.10 14.40
CA VAL A 129 12.86 -1.00 13.44
C VAL A 129 13.67 -1.21 12.16
N GLU A 130 14.90 -1.70 12.31
CA GLU A 130 15.83 -1.98 11.22
C GLU A 130 15.31 -3.07 10.28
N GLU A 131 14.74 -4.14 10.82
CA GLU A 131 14.15 -5.25 10.04
C GLU A 131 12.89 -4.79 9.28
N VAL A 132 12.03 -4.00 9.91
CA VAL A 132 10.86 -3.41 9.24
C VAL A 132 11.29 -2.42 8.15
N THR A 133 12.27 -1.58 8.44
CA THR A 133 12.87 -0.66 7.46
C THR A 133 13.43 -1.42 6.27
N ALA A 134 14.18 -2.52 6.50
CA ALA A 134 14.74 -3.35 5.45
C ALA A 134 13.66 -4.04 4.60
N PHE A 135 12.53 -4.42 5.20
CA PHE A 135 11.40 -4.98 4.45
C PHE A 135 10.77 -3.96 3.50
N ILE A 136 10.50 -2.74 3.98
CA ILE A 136 9.95 -1.65 3.16
C ILE A 136 10.96 -1.27 2.05
N GLN A 137 12.25 -1.18 2.40
CA GLN A 137 13.33 -0.92 1.45
C GLN A 137 13.31 -1.92 0.30
N ARG A 138 13.23 -3.22 0.57
CA ARG A 138 13.18 -4.27 -0.47
C ARG A 138 12.01 -4.08 -1.43
N GLY A 139 10.82 -3.74 -0.93
CA GLY A 139 9.66 -3.46 -1.79
C GLY A 139 9.93 -2.28 -2.73
N LEU A 140 10.43 -1.16 -2.18
CA LEU A 140 10.72 0.05 -2.97
C LEU A 140 11.89 -0.16 -3.96
N GLU A 141 12.94 -0.92 -3.59
CA GLU A 141 14.06 -1.27 -4.47
C GLU A 141 13.65 -2.22 -5.61
N GLN A 142 12.60 -3.03 -5.41
CA GLN A 142 11.96 -3.81 -6.46
C GLN A 142 10.97 -2.98 -7.28
N ASN A 143 10.99 -1.66 -7.09
CA ASN A 143 10.08 -0.72 -7.74
C ASN A 143 8.60 -1.15 -7.56
N CYS A 144 8.22 -1.46 -6.32
CA CYS A 144 6.86 -1.84 -5.93
C CYS A 144 6.41 -1.00 -4.74
N PRO A 145 5.21 -0.38 -4.77
CA PRO A 145 4.64 0.28 -3.60
C PRO A 145 4.43 -0.74 -2.48
N VAL A 146 4.64 -0.33 -1.23
CA VAL A 146 4.42 -1.21 -0.08
C VAL A 146 3.08 -0.91 0.57
N ALA A 147 2.14 -1.84 0.48
CA ALA A 147 0.86 -1.73 1.17
C ALA A 147 1.10 -1.75 2.69
N PHE A 148 0.52 -0.81 3.40
CA PHE A 148 0.62 -0.66 4.83
C PHE A 148 -0.75 -0.72 5.49
N LEU A 149 -0.99 -1.74 6.30
CA LEU A 149 -2.13 -1.83 7.21
C LEU A 149 -1.79 -1.12 8.52
N ASN A 150 -2.44 -0.02 8.79
CA ASN A 150 -2.36 0.70 10.05
C ASN A 150 -3.62 0.46 10.89
N ARG A 151 -3.54 -0.33 11.96
CA ARG A 151 -4.68 -0.56 12.88
C ARG A 151 -4.77 0.50 13.97
N HIS A 152 -3.66 1.12 14.31
CA HIS A 152 -3.59 2.18 15.31
C HIS A 152 -2.49 3.16 14.91
N ARG A 153 -2.86 4.42 14.73
CA ARG A 153 -1.97 5.46 14.18
C ARG A 153 -0.73 5.78 15.03
N GLY A 154 -0.63 5.21 16.25
CA GLY A 154 0.36 5.66 17.21
C GLY A 154 0.08 7.12 17.57
N GLN A 155 1.10 7.97 17.49
CA GLN A 155 0.98 9.43 17.62
C GLN A 155 1.29 10.14 16.29
N GLU A 156 1.09 9.44 15.16
CA GLU A 156 1.31 9.99 13.83
C GLU A 156 0.03 10.67 13.31
N GLU A 157 0.07 11.98 13.13
CA GLU A 157 -1.07 12.77 12.64
C GLU A 157 -1.36 12.50 11.15
N GLY A 158 -0.35 12.11 10.38
CA GLY A 158 -0.47 11.76 8.98
C GLY A 158 -1.10 10.39 8.70
N LEU A 159 -1.57 9.66 9.73
CA LEU A 159 -2.16 8.33 9.60
C LEU A 159 -3.57 8.27 10.17
N SER A 160 -4.47 7.58 9.47
CA SER A 160 -5.80 7.20 9.96
C SER A 160 -5.76 5.81 10.60
N THR A 161 -6.51 5.61 11.69
CA THR A 161 -6.63 4.30 12.36
C THR A 161 -7.52 3.34 11.55
N TRP A 162 -7.21 2.04 11.55
CA TRP A 162 -7.91 1.00 10.79
C TRP A 162 -7.92 1.27 9.28
N HIS A 163 -6.77 1.63 8.75
CA HIS A 163 -6.65 2.11 7.39
C HIS A 163 -5.52 1.42 6.62
N TRP A 164 -5.70 1.31 5.31
CA TRP A 164 -4.71 0.82 4.37
C TRP A 164 -4.26 1.96 3.47
N VAL A 165 -2.94 2.07 3.27
CA VAL A 165 -2.32 3.06 2.38
C VAL A 165 -1.10 2.47 1.68
N PRO A 166 -0.74 2.91 0.46
CA PRO A 166 0.53 2.54 -0.17
C PRO A 166 1.66 3.46 0.31
N ILE A 167 2.79 2.90 0.72
CA ILE A 167 4.06 3.61 0.89
C ILE A 167 4.72 3.72 -0.48
N VAL A 168 5.07 4.94 -0.88
CA VAL A 168 5.66 5.26 -2.19
C VAL A 168 7.12 5.68 -2.10
N SER A 169 7.55 6.14 -0.93
CA SER A 169 8.97 6.44 -0.66
C SER A 169 9.29 6.37 0.83
N MET A 170 10.59 6.26 1.13
CA MET A 170 11.12 6.23 2.48
C MET A 170 12.47 6.95 2.54
N GLN A 171 12.68 7.72 3.61
CA GLN A 171 13.96 8.35 3.95
C GLN A 171 14.45 7.81 5.27
N VAL A 172 15.70 7.34 5.29
CA VAL A 172 16.34 6.78 6.48
C VAL A 172 17.53 7.65 6.86
N ASN A 173 17.57 8.07 8.10
CA ASN A 173 18.74 8.70 8.74
C ASN A 173 18.99 8.05 10.12
N ASN A 174 19.98 8.52 10.85
CA ASN A 174 20.34 7.94 12.15
C ASN A 174 19.22 8.04 13.19
N ASP A 175 18.38 9.07 13.11
CA ASP A 175 17.42 9.42 14.15
C ASP A 175 16.00 8.94 13.82
N ASP A 176 15.66 8.85 12.51
CA ASP A 176 14.30 8.54 12.08
C ASP A 176 14.26 7.82 10.72
N THR A 177 13.17 7.11 10.50
CA THR A 177 12.77 6.54 9.21
C THR A 177 11.41 7.12 8.83
N ARG A 178 11.41 8.04 7.86
CA ARG A 178 10.18 8.70 7.38
C ARG A 178 9.66 8.04 6.12
N CYS A 179 8.40 7.63 6.16
CA CYS A 179 7.69 7.08 5.01
C CYS A 179 6.72 8.12 4.43
N VAL A 180 6.57 8.10 3.11
CA VAL A 180 5.57 8.86 2.36
C VAL A 180 4.49 7.90 1.89
N VAL A 181 3.24 8.25 2.11
CA VAL A 181 2.05 7.51 1.68
C VAL A 181 1.15 8.39 0.83
N TYR A 182 0.37 7.76 -0.05
CA TYR A 182 -0.73 8.39 -0.76
C TYR A 182 -2.05 7.99 -0.11
N ASP A 183 -2.79 8.95 0.38
CA ASP A 183 -3.99 8.74 1.18
C ASP A 183 -5.05 9.81 0.93
N GLU A 184 -6.27 9.40 0.61
CA GLU A 184 -7.40 10.31 0.36
C GLU A 184 -7.05 11.44 -0.62
N GLY A 185 -6.38 11.11 -1.72
CA GLY A 185 -5.97 12.06 -2.74
C GLY A 185 -4.77 12.94 -2.38
N MET A 186 -4.16 12.77 -1.22
CA MET A 186 -3.07 13.58 -0.71
C MET A 186 -1.80 12.78 -0.44
N GLU A 187 -0.65 13.46 -0.53
CA GLU A 187 0.62 12.94 -0.04
C GLU A 187 0.74 13.25 1.46
N ARG A 188 1.00 12.22 2.27
CA ARG A 188 1.18 12.33 3.71
C ARG A 188 2.48 11.68 4.14
N THR A 189 3.02 12.08 5.29
CA THR A 189 4.26 11.52 5.85
C THR A 189 4.05 11.05 7.28
N PHE A 190 4.77 9.98 7.66
CA PHE A 190 4.83 9.53 9.05
C PHE A 190 6.21 9.02 9.42
N SER A 191 6.53 9.00 10.73
CA SER A 191 7.72 8.37 11.27
C SER A 191 7.45 6.90 11.55
N LEU A 192 8.11 6.00 10.80
CA LEU A 192 8.02 4.56 11.03
C LEU A 192 8.51 4.18 12.44
N ARG A 193 9.59 4.81 12.90
CA ARG A 193 10.16 4.57 14.25
C ARG A 193 9.17 4.95 15.35
N ARG A 194 8.50 6.11 15.22
CA ARG A 194 7.48 6.55 16.17
C ARG A 194 6.25 5.66 16.10
N TRP A 195 5.78 5.32 14.88
CA TRP A 195 4.65 4.42 14.72
C TRP A 195 4.92 3.05 15.34
N LEU A 196 6.08 2.44 15.11
CA LEU A 196 6.45 1.15 15.70
C LEU A 196 6.51 1.21 17.23
N ARG A 197 6.97 2.33 17.80
CA ARG A 197 7.04 2.52 19.25
C ARG A 197 5.66 2.69 19.91
N ASP A 198 4.75 3.44 19.26
CA ASP A 198 3.54 3.97 19.90
C ASP A 198 2.25 3.30 19.42
N ASN A 199 2.31 2.41 18.39
CA ASN A 199 1.11 1.72 17.96
C ASN A 199 0.71 0.61 18.95
N LEU A 200 -0.60 0.48 19.24
CA LEU A 200 -1.14 -0.45 20.24
C LEU A 200 -1.68 -1.75 19.60
N LEU A 201 -2.07 -1.71 18.34
CA LEU A 201 -2.82 -2.79 17.68
C LEU A 201 -2.03 -3.47 16.55
N GLY A 202 -0.79 -3.04 16.31
CA GLY A 202 0.03 -3.56 15.23
C GLY A 202 -0.48 -3.18 13.85
N GLY A 203 -0.12 -3.98 12.87
CA GLY A 203 -0.47 -3.76 11.46
C GLY A 203 0.22 -4.78 10.56
N ALA A 204 0.55 -4.38 9.34
CA ALA A 204 1.36 -5.20 8.43
C ALA A 204 1.91 -4.35 7.27
N PHE A 205 3.01 -4.82 6.69
CA PHE A 205 3.56 -4.33 5.43
C PHE A 205 3.54 -5.46 4.41
N LEU A 206 3.15 -5.12 3.16
CA LEU A 206 3.08 -6.11 2.08
C LEU A 206 3.53 -5.47 0.76
N TYR A 207 4.20 -6.23 -0.08
CA TYR A 207 4.51 -5.83 -1.44
C TYR A 207 4.42 -7.03 -2.39
N ILE A 208 4.34 -6.77 -3.69
CA ILE A 208 4.26 -7.79 -4.74
C ILE A 208 5.65 -7.99 -5.32
N GLN A 209 6.08 -9.23 -5.39
CA GLN A 209 7.35 -9.65 -5.97
C GLN A 209 7.12 -10.52 -7.18
N SER A 210 7.87 -10.31 -8.27
CA SER A 210 7.89 -11.21 -9.40
C SER A 210 8.44 -12.57 -8.98
N GLN A 211 7.79 -13.65 -9.39
CA GLN A 211 8.35 -14.99 -9.29
C GLN A 211 9.37 -15.11 -10.42
N CYS A 212 10.65 -15.32 -10.09
CA CYS A 212 11.63 -15.69 -11.09
C CYS A 212 11.21 -17.04 -11.67
N GLU A 213 11.05 -17.15 -12.98
CA GLU A 213 11.04 -18.47 -13.63
C GLU A 213 12.43 -19.09 -13.40
N GLU A 214 12.47 -20.23 -12.69
CA GLU A 214 13.69 -21.04 -12.55
C GLU A 214 14.01 -21.73 -13.87
#